data_aedf43cd24883c2abe5737ff72d44c7e
#
_entry.id   aedf43cd24883c2abe5737ff72d44c7e
#
_cell.length_a   1.000
_cell.length_b   1.000
_cell.length_c   1.000
_cell.angle_alpha   90.00
_cell.angle_beta   90.00
_cell.angle_gamma   90.00
#
_symmetry.space_group_name_H-M   'P 1'
#
loop_
_entity.id
_entity.type
_entity.pdbx_description
1 polymer ?
#
loop_
_entity_poly.entity_id
_entity_poly.type
_entity_poly.pdbx_seq_one_letter_code
_entity_poly.pdbx_strand_id
1 'polypeptide(L)'
;IIKGLDLKINKGEVHVIMGPNGAGKSTLSNVILANPEYTQTEGDIILDGENINGLKTDERARKGIFMSFQSPKEIPGVSVTNFLKYAKIATTGKPVKIFEFKKELEKNMEELKMKPEYANRNLNVGFSGGEKKKNEILQMLTLNPKLAILDETDSGLDVDAIKTVSKGIKMYSNENNGVLIITHGTKILQGLHVDYVHVLVDGKIIKTSTGDLANEIEAKGYEEYKK
;
A
#
# COMPACT_ATOMS: atom_id res chain seq x y z
N ILE A 1 -3.50 -13.87 -16.16
CA ILE A 1 -2.27 -13.12 -15.81
C ILE A 1 -1.60 -13.79 -14.63
N ILE A 2 -2.27 -13.91 -13.49
CA ILE A 2 -1.76 -14.71 -12.35
C ILE A 2 -2.03 -16.18 -12.63
N LYS A 3 -1.01 -17.05 -12.45
CA LYS A 3 -1.03 -18.46 -12.85
C LYS A 3 -0.76 -19.40 -11.67
N GLY A 4 -1.54 -19.24 -10.60
CA GLY A 4 -1.32 -19.96 -9.36
C GLY A 4 -0.17 -19.33 -8.55
N LEU A 5 -0.52 -18.66 -7.47
CA LEU A 5 0.41 -17.91 -6.62
C LEU A 5 0.00 -18.15 -5.17
N ASP A 6 0.94 -18.62 -4.37
CA ASP A 6 0.77 -18.74 -2.93
C ASP A 6 1.61 -17.66 -2.25
N LEU A 7 0.94 -16.81 -1.45
CA LEU A 7 1.57 -15.75 -0.67
C LEU A 7 0.92 -15.69 0.71
N LYS A 8 1.73 -15.74 1.74
CA LYS A 8 1.27 -15.58 3.12
C LYS A 8 2.02 -14.42 3.77
N ILE A 9 1.26 -13.50 4.35
CA ILE A 9 1.78 -12.34 5.10
C ILE A 9 1.21 -12.44 6.52
N ASN A 10 2.07 -12.59 7.51
CA ASN A 10 1.64 -12.57 8.90
C ASN A 10 1.61 -11.12 9.44
N LYS A 11 0.93 -10.92 10.55
CA LYS A 11 0.99 -9.64 11.28
C LYS A 11 2.43 -9.38 11.71
N GLY A 12 2.87 -8.15 11.60
CA GLY A 12 4.23 -7.73 11.90
C GLY A 12 5.21 -7.84 10.74
N GLU A 13 4.82 -8.47 9.63
CA GLU A 13 5.73 -8.71 8.50
C GLU A 13 5.61 -7.64 7.42
N VAL A 14 6.75 -7.29 6.84
CA VAL A 14 6.89 -6.45 5.65
C VAL A 14 7.38 -7.32 4.50
N HIS A 15 6.52 -7.53 3.52
CA HIS A 15 6.80 -8.28 2.31
C HIS A 15 6.99 -7.34 1.11
N VAL A 16 7.89 -7.71 0.23
CA VAL A 16 8.16 -6.96 -1.00
C VAL A 16 7.96 -7.89 -2.20
N ILE A 17 7.24 -7.40 -3.20
CA ILE A 17 7.16 -8.07 -4.51
C ILE A 17 7.95 -7.25 -5.52
N MET A 18 8.90 -7.90 -6.15
CA MET A 18 9.67 -7.38 -7.27
C MET A 18 9.49 -8.29 -8.48
N GLY A 19 9.64 -7.73 -9.68
CA GLY A 19 9.51 -8.51 -10.92
C GLY A 19 9.50 -7.61 -12.14
N PRO A 20 9.74 -8.14 -13.34
CA PRO A 20 9.73 -7.36 -14.58
C PRO A 20 8.34 -6.75 -14.84
N ASN A 21 8.29 -5.80 -15.77
CA ASN A 21 7.02 -5.24 -16.24
C ASN A 21 6.18 -6.35 -16.90
N GLY A 22 4.87 -6.35 -16.63
CA GLY A 22 3.97 -7.38 -17.11
C GLY A 22 3.95 -8.67 -16.29
N ALA A 23 4.75 -8.82 -15.24
CA ALA A 23 4.79 -10.02 -14.40
C ALA A 23 3.49 -10.31 -13.64
N GLY A 24 2.58 -9.32 -13.49
CA GLY A 24 1.31 -9.47 -12.79
C GLY A 24 1.25 -8.82 -11.41
N LYS A 25 2.24 -7.99 -11.05
CA LYS A 25 2.33 -7.35 -9.72
C LYS A 25 1.07 -6.53 -9.38
N SER A 26 0.71 -5.58 -10.24
CA SER A 26 -0.49 -4.74 -10.03
C SER A 26 -1.79 -5.53 -10.25
N THR A 27 -1.76 -6.61 -11.03
CA THR A 27 -2.90 -7.54 -11.12
C THR A 27 -3.16 -8.19 -9.78
N LEU A 28 -2.11 -8.65 -9.09
CA LEU A 28 -2.24 -9.26 -7.77
C LEU A 28 -2.87 -8.29 -6.76
N SER A 29 -2.36 -7.05 -6.66
CA SER A 29 -2.90 -6.04 -5.75
C SER A 29 -4.36 -5.73 -6.05
N ASN A 30 -4.72 -5.59 -7.33
CA ASN A 30 -6.11 -5.33 -7.76
C ASN A 30 -7.05 -6.50 -7.46
N VAL A 31 -6.60 -7.76 -7.63
CA VAL A 31 -7.38 -8.95 -7.26
C VAL A 31 -7.60 -9.02 -5.74
N ILE A 32 -6.56 -8.73 -4.93
CA ILE A 32 -6.71 -8.68 -3.47
C ILE A 32 -7.69 -7.58 -3.05
N LEU A 33 -7.74 -6.45 -3.75
CA LEU A 33 -8.70 -5.38 -3.49
C LEU A 33 -10.12 -5.67 -4.00
N ALA A 34 -10.35 -6.73 -4.76
CA ALA A 34 -11.58 -7.00 -5.50
C ALA A 34 -11.96 -5.88 -6.49
N ASN A 35 -10.97 -5.36 -7.22
CA ASN A 35 -11.24 -4.41 -8.30
C ASN A 35 -12.11 -5.12 -9.37
N PRO A 36 -13.29 -4.56 -9.75
CA PRO A 36 -14.25 -5.21 -10.65
C PRO A 36 -13.74 -5.45 -12.07
N GLU A 37 -12.64 -4.83 -12.48
CA GLU A 37 -11.98 -5.08 -13.78
C GLU A 37 -11.23 -6.42 -13.81
N TYR A 38 -11.06 -7.08 -12.66
CA TYR A 38 -10.30 -8.33 -12.52
C TYR A 38 -11.19 -9.43 -11.95
N THR A 39 -11.12 -10.60 -12.56
CA THR A 39 -11.88 -11.79 -12.14
C THR A 39 -10.92 -12.83 -11.57
N GLN A 40 -11.13 -13.22 -10.33
CA GLN A 40 -10.49 -14.38 -9.73
C GLN A 40 -11.22 -15.64 -10.22
N THR A 41 -10.51 -16.53 -10.91
CA THR A 41 -11.09 -17.75 -11.47
C THR A 41 -10.96 -18.94 -10.52
N GLU A 42 -9.87 -19.00 -9.75
CA GLU A 42 -9.54 -20.09 -8.83
C GLU A 42 -8.77 -19.56 -7.61
N GLY A 43 -8.64 -20.40 -6.59
CA GLY A 43 -7.90 -20.12 -5.37
C GLY A 43 -8.70 -19.33 -4.33
N ASP A 44 -8.06 -19.08 -3.20
CA ASP A 44 -8.67 -18.42 -2.05
C ASP A 44 -7.85 -17.23 -1.58
N ILE A 45 -8.55 -16.17 -1.19
CA ILE A 45 -7.97 -15.05 -0.47
C ILE A 45 -8.50 -15.08 0.96
N ILE A 46 -7.61 -15.28 1.92
CA ILE A 46 -7.97 -15.44 3.33
C ILE A 46 -7.40 -14.26 4.12
N LEU A 47 -8.23 -13.60 4.89
CA LEU A 47 -7.85 -12.52 5.80
C LEU A 47 -8.27 -12.87 7.23
N ASP A 48 -7.31 -12.97 8.16
CA ASP A 48 -7.56 -13.37 9.56
C ASP A 48 -8.37 -14.70 9.66
N GLY A 49 -8.10 -15.67 8.80
CA GLY A 49 -8.78 -16.97 8.76
C GLY A 49 -10.13 -16.99 8.06
N GLU A 50 -10.62 -15.86 7.56
CA GLU A 50 -11.87 -15.75 6.83
C GLU A 50 -11.62 -15.68 5.32
N ASN A 51 -12.33 -16.51 4.52
CA ASN A 51 -12.31 -16.42 3.07
C ASN A 51 -13.09 -15.16 2.62
N ILE A 52 -12.43 -14.28 1.85
CA ILE A 52 -12.99 -13.02 1.40
C ILE A 52 -13.25 -12.94 -0.11
N ASN A 53 -13.24 -14.07 -0.82
CA ASN A 53 -13.39 -14.12 -2.28
C ASN A 53 -14.64 -13.39 -2.79
N GLY A 54 -15.79 -13.60 -2.14
CA GLY A 54 -17.07 -13.00 -2.53
C GLY A 54 -17.27 -11.54 -2.10
N LEU A 55 -16.34 -10.96 -1.34
CA LEU A 55 -16.51 -9.61 -0.82
C LEU A 55 -16.12 -8.56 -1.87
N LYS A 56 -16.91 -7.48 -1.92
CA LYS A 56 -16.64 -6.31 -2.76
C LYS A 56 -15.51 -5.46 -2.18
N THR A 57 -14.98 -4.53 -2.97
CA THR A 57 -13.88 -3.63 -2.60
C THR A 57 -14.13 -2.89 -1.27
N ASP A 58 -15.33 -2.32 -1.09
CA ASP A 58 -15.68 -1.58 0.12
C ASP A 58 -15.82 -2.50 1.35
N GLU A 59 -16.25 -3.74 1.16
CA GLU A 59 -16.33 -4.74 2.21
C GLU A 59 -14.94 -5.19 2.65
N ARG A 60 -14.01 -5.40 1.69
CA ARG A 60 -12.60 -5.70 1.99
C ARG A 60 -11.90 -4.54 2.69
N ALA A 61 -12.20 -3.30 2.30
CA ALA A 61 -11.70 -2.11 3.01
C ALA A 61 -12.20 -2.06 4.46
N ARG A 62 -13.47 -2.37 4.72
CA ARG A 62 -14.01 -2.50 6.09
C ARG A 62 -13.40 -3.65 6.89
N LYS A 63 -12.95 -4.71 6.23
CA LYS A 63 -12.18 -5.80 6.86
C LYS A 63 -10.75 -5.40 7.23
N GLY A 64 -10.25 -4.28 6.71
CA GLY A 64 -8.95 -3.72 7.01
C GLY A 64 -7.91 -3.90 5.91
N ILE A 65 -8.31 -4.03 4.65
CA ILE A 65 -7.40 -3.96 3.50
C ILE A 65 -7.34 -2.53 2.99
N PHE A 66 -6.14 -2.00 2.84
CA PHE A 66 -5.85 -0.71 2.21
C PHE A 66 -4.93 -0.92 1.02
N MET A 67 -5.12 -0.15 -0.03
CA MET A 67 -4.23 -0.11 -1.18
C MET A 67 -3.93 1.33 -1.57
N SER A 68 -2.63 1.66 -1.74
CA SER A 68 -2.22 2.87 -2.44
C SER A 68 -2.30 2.65 -3.95
N PHE A 69 -2.76 3.66 -4.67
CA PHE A 69 -2.90 3.57 -6.12
C PHE A 69 -1.63 4.09 -6.83
N GLN A 70 -1.28 3.46 -7.94
CA GLN A 70 -0.21 3.96 -8.81
C GLN A 70 -0.48 5.42 -9.23
N SER A 71 -1.75 5.74 -9.53
CA SER A 71 -2.20 7.09 -9.88
C SER A 71 -3.36 7.52 -8.99
N PRO A 72 -3.10 8.20 -7.85
CA PRO A 72 -4.15 8.65 -6.95
C PRO A 72 -5.12 9.62 -7.62
N LYS A 73 -6.42 9.33 -7.51
CA LYS A 73 -7.47 10.13 -8.15
C LYS A 73 -7.73 11.44 -7.40
N GLU A 74 -8.11 12.45 -8.15
CA GLU A 74 -8.58 13.73 -7.64
C GLU A 74 -10.08 13.66 -7.33
N ILE A 75 -10.50 14.16 -6.16
CA ILE A 75 -11.91 14.23 -5.77
C ILE A 75 -12.27 15.68 -5.45
N PRO A 76 -12.77 16.45 -6.45
CA PRO A 76 -13.23 17.80 -6.21
C PRO A 76 -14.40 17.85 -5.24
N GLY A 77 -14.45 18.88 -4.41
CA GLY A 77 -15.55 19.11 -3.46
C GLY A 77 -15.43 18.35 -2.13
N VAL A 78 -14.45 17.45 -1.98
CA VAL A 78 -14.23 16.70 -0.74
C VAL A 78 -12.85 17.01 -0.19
N SER A 79 -12.78 17.68 0.96
CA SER A 79 -11.48 17.97 1.60
C SER A 79 -10.81 16.70 2.14
N VAL A 80 -9.46 16.73 2.23
CA VAL A 80 -8.65 15.64 2.83
C VAL A 80 -9.21 15.26 4.22
N THR A 81 -9.47 16.26 5.07
CA THR A 81 -10.03 16.03 6.41
C THR A 81 -11.38 15.31 6.36
N ASN A 82 -12.31 15.76 5.50
CA ASN A 82 -13.63 15.16 5.41
C ASN A 82 -13.56 13.74 4.83
N PHE A 83 -12.77 13.54 3.79
CA PHE A 83 -12.53 12.22 3.21
C PHE A 83 -12.05 11.24 4.29
N LEU A 84 -10.97 11.57 5.00
CA LEU A 84 -10.38 10.71 6.03
C LEU A 84 -11.32 10.45 7.21
N LYS A 85 -12.05 11.49 7.64
CA LYS A 85 -13.05 11.36 8.70
C LYS A 85 -14.14 10.33 8.33
N TYR A 86 -14.74 10.47 7.16
CA TYR A 86 -15.81 9.58 6.73
C TYR A 86 -15.28 8.18 6.37
N ALA A 87 -14.10 8.07 5.79
CA ALA A 87 -13.45 6.79 5.55
C ALA A 87 -13.17 6.05 6.87
N LYS A 88 -12.66 6.75 7.90
CA LYS A 88 -12.42 6.16 9.24
C LYS A 88 -13.73 5.69 9.89
N ILE A 89 -14.81 6.47 9.78
CA ILE A 89 -16.14 6.05 10.25
C ILE A 89 -16.62 4.80 9.49
N ALA A 90 -16.50 4.80 8.17
CA ALA A 90 -16.97 3.69 7.34
C ALA A 90 -16.20 2.39 7.58
N THR A 91 -14.88 2.46 7.82
CA THR A 91 -14.06 1.27 8.07
C THR A 91 -14.16 0.77 9.51
N THR A 92 -14.35 1.64 10.49
CA THR A 92 -14.43 1.24 11.91
C THR A 92 -15.86 0.97 12.39
N GLY A 93 -16.88 1.48 11.67
CA GLY A 93 -18.28 1.46 12.10
C GLY A 93 -18.58 2.35 13.33
N LYS A 94 -17.63 3.21 13.71
CA LYS A 94 -17.71 4.04 14.93
C LYS A 94 -17.60 5.53 14.61
N PRO A 95 -18.33 6.40 15.32
CA PRO A 95 -18.15 7.84 15.19
C PRO A 95 -16.73 8.24 15.64
N VAL A 96 -16.12 9.20 14.96
CA VAL A 96 -14.82 9.76 15.37
C VAL A 96 -15.03 10.93 16.33
N LYS A 97 -14.22 11.02 17.36
CA LYS A 97 -14.13 12.18 18.24
C LYS A 97 -13.33 13.26 17.52
N ILE A 98 -14.00 14.31 17.09
CA ILE A 98 -13.45 15.32 16.16
C ILE A 98 -12.14 15.93 16.64
N PHE A 99 -12.01 16.23 17.93
CA PHE A 99 -10.81 16.83 18.47
C PHE A 99 -9.60 15.86 18.42
N GLU A 100 -9.80 14.61 18.86
CA GLU A 100 -8.75 13.57 18.82
C GLU A 100 -8.35 13.28 17.38
N PHE A 101 -9.32 13.17 16.47
CA PHE A 101 -9.08 12.94 15.04
C PHE A 101 -8.24 14.06 14.40
N LYS A 102 -8.58 15.33 14.67
CA LYS A 102 -7.80 16.46 14.13
C LYS A 102 -6.38 16.45 14.66
N LYS A 103 -6.18 16.21 15.94
CA LYS A 103 -4.85 16.13 16.55
C LYS A 103 -4.00 15.00 15.94
N GLU A 104 -4.61 13.82 15.72
CA GLU A 104 -3.96 12.69 15.05
C GLU A 104 -3.58 13.04 13.60
N LEU A 105 -4.51 13.66 12.87
CA LEU A 105 -4.29 14.07 11.49
C LEU A 105 -3.15 15.08 11.37
N GLU A 106 -3.15 16.13 12.20
CA GLU A 106 -2.11 17.15 12.23
C GLU A 106 -0.73 16.54 12.52
N LYS A 107 -0.65 15.66 13.52
CA LYS A 107 0.58 14.94 13.85
C LYS A 107 1.09 14.11 12.66
N ASN A 108 0.21 13.33 12.01
CA ASN A 108 0.61 12.53 10.86
C ASN A 108 1.06 13.39 9.67
N MET A 109 0.40 14.53 9.45
CA MET A 109 0.80 15.48 8.40
C MET A 109 2.18 16.10 8.68
N GLU A 110 2.47 16.45 9.93
CA GLU A 110 3.79 16.96 10.35
C GLU A 110 4.89 15.92 10.08
N GLU A 111 4.67 14.66 10.48
CA GLU A 111 5.62 13.57 10.25
C GLU A 111 5.90 13.33 8.76
N LEU A 112 4.90 13.53 7.90
CA LEU A 112 5.00 13.42 6.45
C LEU A 112 5.46 14.71 5.78
N LYS A 113 5.82 15.74 6.56
CA LYS A 113 6.21 17.07 6.04
C LYS A 113 5.18 17.62 5.05
N MET A 114 3.90 17.46 5.37
CA MET A 114 2.78 18.05 4.63
C MET A 114 2.38 19.37 5.29
N LYS A 115 2.12 20.39 4.47
CA LYS A 115 1.66 21.68 4.99
C LYS A 115 0.25 21.56 5.59
N PRO A 116 -0.04 22.20 6.74
CA PRO A 116 -1.35 22.11 7.40
C PRO A 116 -2.53 22.49 6.50
N GLU A 117 -2.34 23.41 5.57
CA GLU A 117 -3.35 23.86 4.62
C GLU A 117 -3.93 22.73 3.74
N TYR A 118 -3.15 21.65 3.50
CA TYR A 118 -3.61 20.51 2.72
C TYR A 118 -4.78 19.77 3.35
N ALA A 119 -4.94 19.84 4.68
CA ALA A 119 -6.08 19.26 5.38
C ALA A 119 -7.43 19.79 4.86
N ASN A 120 -7.48 21.04 4.45
CA ASN A 120 -8.69 21.71 3.97
C ASN A 120 -8.81 21.75 2.44
N ARG A 121 -7.78 21.33 1.70
CA ARG A 121 -7.83 21.25 0.23
C ARG A 121 -8.62 20.02 -0.23
N ASN A 122 -9.20 20.10 -1.40
CA ASN A 122 -9.86 18.97 -2.03
C ASN A 122 -8.85 17.83 -2.27
N LEU A 123 -9.29 16.60 -2.03
CA LEU A 123 -8.44 15.40 -2.07
C LEU A 123 -7.71 15.31 -3.40
N ASN A 124 -6.39 15.39 -3.35
CA ASN A 124 -5.45 15.30 -4.47
C ASN A 124 -5.58 16.38 -5.56
N VAL A 125 -6.54 17.30 -5.47
CA VAL A 125 -6.74 18.33 -6.50
C VAL A 125 -5.61 19.34 -6.49
N GLY A 126 -4.85 19.40 -7.58
CA GLY A 126 -3.70 20.28 -7.72
C GLY A 126 -2.51 19.92 -6.82
N PHE A 127 -2.45 18.68 -6.33
CA PHE A 127 -1.28 18.15 -5.64
C PHE A 127 -0.25 17.69 -6.67
N SER A 128 1.02 17.95 -6.39
CA SER A 128 2.12 17.32 -7.13
C SER A 128 2.14 15.79 -6.93
N GLY A 129 2.87 15.05 -7.75
CA GLY A 129 3.01 13.61 -7.60
C GLY A 129 3.46 13.19 -6.21
N GLY A 130 4.49 13.88 -5.67
CA GLY A 130 4.99 13.62 -4.32
C GLY A 130 3.96 13.92 -3.23
N GLU A 131 3.19 15.00 -3.37
CA GLU A 131 2.13 15.35 -2.42
C GLU A 131 0.98 14.35 -2.45
N LYS A 132 0.60 13.84 -3.65
CA LYS A 132 -0.39 12.77 -3.79
C LYS A 132 0.05 11.49 -3.08
N LYS A 133 1.32 11.09 -3.24
CA LYS A 133 1.86 9.91 -2.56
C LYS A 133 1.95 10.09 -1.05
N LYS A 134 2.40 11.24 -0.56
CA LYS A 134 2.35 11.55 0.88
C LYS A 134 0.91 11.51 1.42
N ASN A 135 -0.06 11.98 0.64
CA ASN A 135 -1.47 11.93 1.04
C ASN A 135 -2.01 10.49 1.11
N GLU A 136 -1.55 9.56 0.26
CA GLU A 136 -1.88 8.13 0.39
C GLU A 136 -1.28 7.52 1.67
N ILE A 137 -0.04 7.87 2.01
CA ILE A 137 0.56 7.44 3.29
C ILE A 137 -0.20 8.05 4.48
N LEU A 138 -0.63 9.30 4.39
CA LEU A 138 -1.49 9.93 5.40
C LEU A 138 -2.80 9.16 5.58
N GLN A 139 -3.42 8.71 4.48
CA GLN A 139 -4.61 7.86 4.53
C GLN A 139 -4.32 6.54 5.24
N MET A 140 -3.25 5.85 4.88
CA MET A 140 -2.82 4.60 5.52
C MET A 140 -2.62 4.78 7.03
N LEU A 141 -1.88 5.80 7.46
CA LEU A 141 -1.64 6.09 8.88
C LEU A 141 -2.94 6.39 9.63
N THR A 142 -3.84 7.17 9.03
CA THR A 142 -5.09 7.60 9.66
C THR A 142 -6.11 6.47 9.75
N LEU A 143 -6.20 5.63 8.72
CA LEU A 143 -7.15 4.50 8.66
C LEU A 143 -6.65 3.29 9.45
N ASN A 144 -5.34 3.14 9.58
CA ASN A 144 -4.66 2.05 10.29
C ASN A 144 -5.22 0.66 9.91
N PRO A 145 -5.12 0.25 8.63
CA PRO A 145 -5.64 -1.03 8.16
C PRO A 145 -4.87 -2.22 8.77
N LYS A 146 -5.37 -3.44 8.58
CA LYS A 146 -4.67 -4.67 8.95
C LYS A 146 -3.59 -5.05 7.94
N LEU A 147 -3.87 -4.81 6.66
CA LEU A 147 -2.95 -5.02 5.54
C LEU A 147 -2.90 -3.77 4.68
N ALA A 148 -1.72 -3.20 4.51
CA ALA A 148 -1.47 -2.13 3.54
C ALA A 148 -0.74 -2.71 2.32
N ILE A 149 -1.30 -2.48 1.13
CA ILE A 149 -0.70 -2.81 -0.15
C ILE A 149 -0.24 -1.51 -0.80
N LEU A 150 1.05 -1.39 -1.05
CA LEU A 150 1.69 -0.20 -1.58
C LEU A 150 2.22 -0.49 -3.00
N ASP A 151 1.44 -0.12 -4.01
CA ASP A 151 1.75 -0.43 -5.41
C ASP A 151 2.50 0.74 -6.07
N GLU A 152 3.80 0.55 -6.32
CA GLU A 152 4.71 1.53 -6.94
C GLU A 152 4.63 2.93 -6.31
N THR A 153 4.57 2.98 -4.97
CA THR A 153 4.40 4.24 -4.22
C THR A 153 5.61 5.15 -4.33
N ASP A 154 6.75 4.62 -4.74
CA ASP A 154 8.01 5.33 -4.97
C ASP A 154 8.18 5.86 -6.41
N SER A 155 7.31 5.47 -7.35
CA SER A 155 7.42 5.86 -8.75
C SER A 155 7.27 7.37 -8.94
N GLY A 156 8.22 7.98 -9.65
CA GLY A 156 8.20 9.40 -9.98
C GLY A 156 8.49 10.35 -8.81
N LEU A 157 8.97 9.83 -7.68
CA LEU A 157 9.33 10.63 -6.51
C LEU A 157 10.81 11.04 -6.52
N ASP A 158 11.08 12.24 -6.03
CA ASP A 158 12.44 12.65 -5.67
C ASP A 158 12.94 11.95 -4.39
N VAL A 159 14.23 12.07 -4.10
CA VAL A 159 14.88 11.38 -2.97
C VAL A 159 14.26 11.75 -1.63
N ASP A 160 13.87 13.02 -1.43
CA ASP A 160 13.33 13.49 -0.15
C ASP A 160 11.87 13.03 0.05
N ALA A 161 11.10 12.99 -1.03
CA ALA A 161 9.76 12.41 -1.01
C ALA A 161 9.80 10.91 -0.70
N ILE A 162 10.71 10.15 -1.33
CA ILE A 162 10.92 8.72 -1.03
C ILE A 162 11.24 8.51 0.46
N LYS A 163 12.19 9.27 1.01
CA LYS A 163 12.53 9.19 2.45
C LYS A 163 11.32 9.45 3.35
N THR A 164 10.50 10.43 2.98
CA THR A 164 9.30 10.78 3.75
C THR A 164 8.25 9.68 3.68
N VAL A 165 8.02 9.11 2.50
CA VAL A 165 7.12 7.97 2.29
C VAL A 165 7.61 6.74 3.06
N SER A 166 8.89 6.39 2.94
CA SER A 166 9.52 5.28 3.68
C SER A 166 9.39 5.45 5.19
N LYS A 167 9.59 6.68 5.71
CA LYS A 167 9.35 6.99 7.12
C LYS A 167 7.90 6.73 7.52
N GLY A 168 6.93 7.14 6.71
CA GLY A 168 5.51 6.89 6.96
C GLY A 168 5.16 5.41 6.98
N ILE A 169 5.74 4.61 6.07
CA ILE A 169 5.58 3.15 6.06
C ILE A 169 6.16 2.56 7.36
N LYS A 170 7.35 3.00 7.77
CA LYS A 170 7.96 2.56 9.04
C LYS A 170 7.11 2.90 10.27
N MET A 171 6.48 4.08 10.29
CA MET A 171 5.58 4.47 11.38
C MET A 171 4.33 3.59 11.44
N TYR A 172 3.83 3.16 10.29
CA TYR A 172 2.67 2.27 10.20
C TYR A 172 3.02 0.83 10.60
N SER A 173 4.20 0.34 10.19
CA SER A 173 4.60 -1.04 10.41
C SER A 173 4.77 -1.35 11.91
N ASN A 174 3.99 -2.29 12.42
CA ASN A 174 4.03 -2.75 13.81
C ASN A 174 3.53 -4.21 13.89
N GLU A 175 3.59 -4.81 15.05
CA GLU A 175 3.23 -6.21 15.31
C GLU A 175 1.78 -6.60 14.97
N ASN A 176 0.89 -5.63 14.73
CA ASN A 176 -0.54 -5.86 14.53
C ASN A 176 -0.98 -5.77 13.08
N ASN A 177 -0.12 -5.32 12.17
CA ASN A 177 -0.45 -5.14 10.76
C ASN A 177 0.59 -5.77 9.82
N GLY A 178 0.18 -6.05 8.59
CA GLY A 178 1.05 -6.51 7.51
C GLY A 178 1.25 -5.43 6.45
N VAL A 179 2.39 -5.46 5.78
CA VAL A 179 2.70 -4.56 4.66
C VAL A 179 3.11 -5.39 3.45
N LEU A 180 2.52 -5.09 2.30
CA LEU A 180 2.94 -5.60 1.00
C LEU A 180 3.38 -4.43 0.12
N ILE A 181 4.66 -4.36 -0.18
CA ILE A 181 5.24 -3.32 -1.05
C ILE A 181 5.51 -3.92 -2.42
N ILE A 182 4.97 -3.31 -3.46
CA ILE A 182 5.30 -3.61 -4.85
C ILE A 182 6.17 -2.47 -5.36
N THR A 183 7.41 -2.78 -5.75
CA THR A 183 8.37 -1.79 -6.20
C THR A 183 9.35 -2.35 -7.21
N HIS A 184 9.97 -1.48 -7.99
CA HIS A 184 11.08 -1.80 -8.90
C HIS A 184 12.45 -1.40 -8.34
N GLY A 185 12.49 -0.71 -7.19
CA GLY A 185 13.73 -0.19 -6.62
C GLY A 185 13.85 -0.40 -5.12
N THR A 186 15.06 -0.32 -4.58
CA THR A 186 15.33 -0.53 -3.16
C THR A 186 15.22 0.76 -2.33
N LYS A 187 15.12 1.93 -2.97
CA LYS A 187 15.14 3.23 -2.26
C LYS A 187 14.02 3.38 -1.25
N ILE A 188 12.81 2.90 -1.59
CA ILE A 188 11.66 2.96 -0.67
C ILE A 188 11.83 2.04 0.53
N LEU A 189 12.68 1.01 0.42
CA LEU A 189 12.94 0.02 1.47
C LEU A 189 13.98 0.51 2.49
N GLN A 190 14.64 1.64 2.23
CA GLN A 190 15.68 2.17 3.11
C GLN A 190 15.12 2.47 4.50
N GLY A 191 15.72 1.85 5.53
CA GLY A 191 15.33 2.01 6.92
C GLY A 191 14.09 1.21 7.34
N LEU A 192 13.52 0.38 6.45
CA LEU A 192 12.52 -0.64 6.77
C LEU A 192 13.21 -1.96 7.08
N HIS A 193 12.65 -2.72 8.02
CA HIS A 193 12.93 -4.14 8.14
C HIS A 193 12.06 -4.87 7.14
N VAL A 194 12.66 -5.55 6.16
CA VAL A 194 11.95 -6.34 5.16
C VAL A 194 12.14 -7.81 5.51
N ASP A 195 11.03 -8.48 5.82
CA ASP A 195 11.07 -9.90 6.20
C ASP A 195 11.27 -10.80 4.98
N TYR A 196 10.51 -10.55 3.91
CA TYR A 196 10.57 -11.36 2.69
C TYR A 196 10.51 -10.51 1.42
N VAL A 197 11.28 -10.95 0.44
CA VAL A 197 11.23 -10.46 -0.94
C VAL A 197 10.82 -11.61 -1.85
N HIS A 198 9.82 -11.36 -2.68
CA HIS A 198 9.26 -12.32 -3.64
C HIS A 198 9.55 -11.85 -5.06
N VAL A 199 10.10 -12.72 -5.87
CA VAL A 199 10.30 -12.48 -7.31
C VAL A 199 9.10 -13.03 -8.07
N LEU A 200 8.32 -12.14 -8.67
CA LEU A 200 7.17 -12.48 -9.49
C LEU A 200 7.57 -12.42 -10.97
N VAL A 201 7.40 -13.53 -11.68
CA VAL A 201 7.63 -13.62 -13.14
C VAL A 201 6.48 -14.42 -13.75
N ASP A 202 5.94 -13.93 -14.85
CA ASP A 202 4.87 -14.57 -15.61
C ASP A 202 3.69 -15.08 -14.77
N GLY A 203 3.31 -14.30 -13.75
CA GLY A 203 2.18 -14.59 -12.87
C GLY A 203 2.46 -15.63 -11.78
N LYS A 204 3.72 -15.96 -11.51
CA LYS A 204 4.14 -16.91 -10.45
C LYS A 204 5.23 -16.32 -9.57
N ILE A 205 5.20 -16.62 -8.29
CA ILE A 205 6.36 -16.39 -7.41
C ILE A 205 7.36 -17.52 -7.66
N ILE A 206 8.53 -17.15 -8.17
CA ILE A 206 9.58 -18.11 -8.54
C ILE A 206 10.71 -18.17 -7.52
N LYS A 207 10.86 -17.15 -6.69
CA LYS A 207 11.84 -17.11 -5.60
C LYS A 207 11.26 -16.28 -4.45
N THR A 208 11.50 -16.74 -3.24
CA THR A 208 11.26 -16.00 -2.00
C THR A 208 12.52 -16.07 -1.15
N SER A 209 12.97 -14.93 -0.63
CA SER A 209 14.13 -14.84 0.26
C SER A 209 13.98 -13.63 1.20
N THR A 210 14.96 -13.42 2.06
CA THR A 210 15.03 -12.26 2.97
C THR A 210 15.25 -10.94 2.22
N GLY A 211 15.27 -9.82 2.95
CA GLY A 211 15.42 -8.48 2.41
C GLY A 211 16.63 -8.27 1.47
N ASP A 212 17.70 -9.04 1.66
CA ASP A 212 18.92 -8.94 0.83
C ASP A 212 18.68 -9.24 -0.66
N LEU A 213 17.66 -10.06 -0.97
CA LEU A 213 17.30 -10.37 -2.35
C LEU A 213 16.93 -9.11 -3.16
N ALA A 214 16.37 -8.08 -2.52
CA ALA A 214 16.04 -6.83 -3.21
C ALA A 214 17.29 -6.14 -3.78
N ASN A 215 18.39 -6.13 -3.02
CA ASN A 215 19.67 -5.57 -3.46
C ASN A 215 20.31 -6.41 -4.58
N GLU A 216 20.18 -7.74 -4.53
CA GLU A 216 20.64 -8.62 -5.61
C GLU A 216 19.90 -8.32 -6.92
N ILE A 217 18.58 -8.16 -6.85
CA ILE A 217 17.75 -7.85 -8.02
C ILE A 217 18.09 -6.47 -8.57
N GLU A 218 18.28 -5.45 -7.71
CA GLU A 218 18.67 -4.12 -8.17
C GLU A 218 20.02 -4.13 -8.89
N ALA A 219 20.99 -4.95 -8.43
CA ALA A 219 22.31 -5.05 -9.01
C ALA A 219 22.38 -5.90 -10.30
N LYS A 220 21.64 -7.01 -10.36
CA LYS A 220 21.74 -8.02 -11.44
C LYS A 220 20.56 -8.04 -12.41
N GLY A 221 19.43 -7.39 -12.04
CA GLY A 221 18.19 -7.44 -12.80
C GLY A 221 17.49 -8.79 -12.70
N TYR A 222 16.60 -9.07 -13.66
CA TYR A 222 15.71 -10.25 -13.66
C TYR A 222 16.11 -11.34 -14.67
N GLU A 223 17.27 -11.22 -15.33
CA GLU A 223 17.63 -12.13 -16.44
C GLU A 223 17.74 -13.60 -16.00
N GLU A 224 18.28 -13.86 -14.80
CA GLU A 224 18.39 -15.23 -14.27
C GLU A 224 17.01 -15.86 -13.94
N TYR A 225 15.94 -15.05 -13.84
CA TYR A 225 14.60 -15.45 -13.47
C TYR A 225 13.64 -15.60 -14.66
N LYS A 226 14.07 -15.30 -15.89
CA LYS A 226 13.25 -15.34 -17.12
C LYS A 226 13.30 -16.67 -17.88
N LYS A 227 13.83 -17.72 -17.29
CA LYS A 227 14.01 -19.04 -17.95
C LYS A 227 12.75 -19.89 -17.94
#